data_70208974c14fb42b11d28cf3f8839062
#
_entry.id   70208974c14fb42b11d28cf3f8839062
#
_cell.length_a   1.000
_cell.length_b   1.000
_cell.length_c   1.000
_cell.angle_alpha   90.00
_cell.angle_beta   90.00
_cell.angle_gamma   90.00
#
_symmetry.space_group_name_H-M   'P 1'
#
loop_
_entity.id
_entity.type
_entity.pdbx_description
1 polymer ?
#
loop_
_entity_poly.entity_id
_entity_poly.type
_entity_poly.pdbx_seq_one_letter_code
_entity_poly.pdbx_strand_id
1 'polypeptide(L)'
;MKEIHYFLDSIAVQGLSDNTVASYKRDLEKFSKFLEEQKVSRLQDVDHTTMVLFLQKLKKDEYAVSSTSRMISCLKKFFQFLVQERMIERDPTQQIHPPKPKKQLPKALSIDEVNRLLEVPDTSTVLGLRDKAMLELLYATGMRVS
;
A
#
# COMPACT_ATOMS: atom_id res chain seq x y z
N MET A 1 -17.02 10.79 3.15
CA MET A 1 -16.60 11.45 4.42
C MET A 1 -15.66 12.61 4.10
N LYS A 2 -15.94 13.81 4.60
CA LYS A 2 -15.11 15.02 4.36
C LYS A 2 -13.69 14.88 4.97
N GLU A 3 -13.60 14.18 6.09
CA GLU A 3 -12.36 13.96 6.85
C GLU A 3 -11.32 13.17 6.04
N ILE A 4 -11.76 12.24 5.20
CA ILE A 4 -10.86 11.48 4.31
C ILE A 4 -10.20 12.42 3.29
N HIS A 5 -10.97 13.32 2.66
CA HIS A 5 -10.41 14.29 1.71
C HIS A 5 -9.40 15.21 2.39
N TYR A 6 -9.77 15.74 3.56
CA TYR A 6 -8.89 16.62 4.32
C TYR A 6 -7.57 15.93 4.70
N PHE A 7 -7.61 14.67 5.13
CA PHE A 7 -6.41 13.88 5.37
C PHE A 7 -5.58 13.67 4.10
N LEU A 8 -6.21 13.28 2.99
CA LEU A 8 -5.51 13.04 1.72
C LEU A 8 -4.82 14.31 1.20
N ASP A 9 -5.48 15.47 1.31
CA ASP A 9 -4.89 16.75 0.96
C ASP A 9 -3.69 17.08 1.86
N SER A 10 -3.79 16.82 3.17
CA SER A 10 -2.70 17.06 4.12
C SER A 10 -1.45 16.24 3.81
N ILE A 11 -1.60 14.96 3.46
CA ILE A 11 -0.45 14.09 3.12
C ILE A 11 0.13 14.39 1.74
N ALA A 12 -0.67 14.89 0.79
CA ALA A 12 -0.20 15.36 -0.50
C ALA A 12 0.72 16.59 -0.33
N VAL A 13 0.32 17.55 0.50
CA VAL A 13 1.14 18.73 0.84
C VAL A 13 2.44 18.34 1.55
N GLN A 14 2.44 17.25 2.34
CA GLN A 14 3.65 16.71 3.00
C GLN A 14 4.62 16.02 2.02
N GLY A 15 4.33 16.00 0.73
CA GLY A 15 5.23 15.45 -0.30
C GLY A 15 5.20 13.92 -0.44
N LEU A 16 4.13 13.25 0.00
CA LEU A 16 3.95 11.83 -0.32
C LEU A 16 3.70 11.68 -1.83
N SER A 17 4.24 10.59 -2.41
CA SER A 17 4.04 10.32 -3.84
C SER A 17 2.56 10.11 -4.19
N ASP A 18 2.16 10.50 -5.40
CA ASP A 18 0.80 10.33 -5.93
C ASP A 18 0.31 8.88 -5.80
N ASN A 19 1.18 7.91 -6.04
CA ASN A 19 0.88 6.50 -5.88
C ASN A 19 0.54 6.13 -4.42
N THR A 20 1.19 6.76 -3.44
CA THR A 20 0.90 6.55 -2.02
C THR A 20 -0.44 7.16 -1.66
N VAL A 21 -0.70 8.41 -2.10
CA VAL A 21 -1.98 9.10 -1.87
C VAL A 21 -3.12 8.31 -2.49
N ALA A 22 -2.99 7.87 -3.75
CA ALA A 22 -3.99 7.05 -4.43
C ALA A 22 -4.24 5.70 -3.73
N SER A 23 -3.19 5.08 -3.17
CA SER A 23 -3.31 3.84 -2.41
C SER A 23 -4.03 4.05 -1.09
N TYR A 24 -3.73 5.12 -0.37
CA TYR A 24 -4.41 5.49 0.87
C TYR A 24 -5.88 5.84 0.64
N LYS A 25 -6.18 6.56 -0.45
CA LYS A 25 -7.57 6.84 -0.84
C LYS A 25 -8.37 5.55 -0.97
N ARG A 26 -7.87 4.58 -1.75
CA ARG A 26 -8.54 3.28 -1.94
C ARG A 26 -8.72 2.51 -0.63
N ASP A 27 -7.73 2.58 0.28
CA ASP A 27 -7.80 1.92 1.57
C ASP A 27 -8.86 2.55 2.47
N LEU A 28 -8.92 3.88 2.52
CA LEU A 28 -9.90 4.63 3.31
C LEU A 28 -11.32 4.51 2.76
N GLU A 29 -11.50 4.50 1.43
CA GLU A 29 -12.80 4.24 0.80
C GLU A 29 -13.33 2.84 1.17
N LYS A 30 -12.46 1.84 1.20
CA LYS A 30 -12.81 0.50 1.64
C LYS A 30 -13.22 0.45 3.11
N PHE A 31 -12.49 1.15 3.96
CA PHE A 31 -12.83 1.26 5.38
C PHE A 31 -14.16 2.00 5.58
N SER A 32 -14.39 3.10 4.85
CA SER A 32 -15.66 3.84 4.87
C SER A 32 -16.84 2.94 4.51
N LYS A 33 -16.72 2.15 3.44
CA LYS A 33 -17.75 1.20 3.04
C LYS A 33 -18.03 0.15 4.13
N PHE A 34 -16.97 -0.34 4.78
CA PHE A 34 -17.15 -1.25 5.93
C PHE A 34 -17.90 -0.59 7.07
N LEU A 35 -17.60 0.67 7.42
CA LEU A 35 -18.33 1.40 8.46
C LEU A 35 -19.81 1.57 8.12
N GLU A 36 -20.16 1.84 6.86
CA GLU A 36 -21.53 1.90 6.37
C GLU A 36 -22.26 0.56 6.57
N GLU A 37 -21.61 -0.57 6.22
CA GLU A 37 -22.14 -1.92 6.43
C GLU A 37 -22.40 -2.21 7.93
N GLN A 38 -21.53 -1.68 8.82
CA GLN A 38 -21.68 -1.80 10.27
C GLN A 38 -22.61 -0.75 10.90
N LYS A 39 -23.21 0.13 10.08
CA LYS A 39 -24.07 1.25 10.51
C LYS A 39 -23.35 2.22 11.47
N VAL A 40 -22.03 2.33 11.37
CA VAL A 40 -21.23 3.31 12.09
C VAL A 40 -21.18 4.60 11.27
N SER A 41 -21.92 5.63 11.72
CA SER A 41 -22.11 6.87 10.95
C SER A 41 -21.06 7.95 11.26
N ARG A 42 -20.38 7.89 12.41
CA ARG A 42 -19.44 8.89 12.87
C ARG A 42 -18.09 8.26 13.22
N LEU A 43 -17.01 8.93 12.87
CA LEU A 43 -15.64 8.45 13.15
C LEU A 43 -15.34 8.40 14.65
N GLN A 44 -16.03 9.22 15.46
CA GLN A 44 -15.93 9.19 16.93
C GLN A 44 -16.47 7.88 17.54
N ASP A 45 -17.38 7.21 16.83
CA ASP A 45 -17.99 5.95 17.29
C ASP A 45 -17.16 4.72 16.91
N VAL A 46 -16.08 4.91 16.16
CA VAL A 46 -15.12 3.85 15.81
C VAL A 46 -14.28 3.51 17.04
N ASP A 47 -14.37 2.28 17.49
CA ASP A 47 -13.62 1.76 18.63
C ASP A 47 -12.65 0.64 18.22
N HIS A 48 -11.93 0.10 19.19
CA HIS A 48 -11.03 -1.03 18.97
C HIS A 48 -11.77 -2.27 18.42
N THR A 49 -13.00 -2.50 18.87
CA THR A 49 -13.82 -3.64 18.40
C THR A 49 -14.15 -3.52 16.93
N THR A 50 -14.52 -2.32 16.48
CA THR A 50 -14.75 -1.99 15.06
C THR A 50 -13.52 -2.28 14.22
N MET A 51 -12.34 -1.91 14.70
CA MET A 51 -11.07 -2.18 14.02
C MET A 51 -10.78 -3.68 13.92
N VAL A 52 -11.02 -4.44 14.98
CA VAL A 52 -10.85 -5.91 14.97
C VAL A 52 -11.80 -6.57 13.97
N LEU A 53 -13.07 -6.16 13.93
CA LEU A 53 -14.06 -6.67 12.96
C LEU A 53 -13.63 -6.37 11.53
N PHE A 54 -13.09 -5.17 11.26
CA PHE A 54 -12.56 -4.84 9.95
C PHE A 54 -11.41 -5.77 9.53
N LEU A 55 -10.47 -6.03 10.45
CA LEU A 55 -9.35 -6.95 10.18
C LEU A 55 -9.82 -8.39 9.95
N GLN A 56 -10.84 -8.85 10.68
CA GLN A 56 -11.45 -10.16 10.45
C GLN A 56 -12.11 -10.22 9.06
N LYS A 57 -12.78 -9.15 8.63
CA LYS A 57 -13.33 -9.05 7.27
C LYS A 57 -12.23 -9.15 6.22
N LEU A 58 -11.13 -8.39 6.35
CA LEU A 58 -10.01 -8.46 5.41
C LEU A 58 -9.41 -9.87 5.32
N LYS A 59 -9.33 -10.58 6.44
CA LYS A 59 -8.87 -11.97 6.46
C LYS A 59 -9.86 -12.92 5.77
N LYS A 60 -11.17 -12.74 6.00
CA LYS A 60 -12.23 -13.53 5.35
C LYS A 60 -12.24 -13.30 3.83
N ASP A 61 -11.99 -12.07 3.40
CA ASP A 61 -11.92 -11.67 1.99
C ASP A 61 -10.53 -11.99 1.36
N GLU A 62 -9.69 -12.80 2.05
CA GLU A 62 -8.40 -13.32 1.59
C GLU A 62 -7.40 -12.25 1.14
N TYR A 63 -7.43 -11.05 1.76
CA TYR A 63 -6.46 -10.01 1.45
C TYR A 63 -5.02 -10.45 1.75
N ALA A 64 -4.11 -10.16 0.83
CA ALA A 64 -2.69 -10.41 1.03
C ALA A 64 -2.16 -9.72 2.29
N VAL A 65 -1.25 -10.38 3.02
CA VAL A 65 -0.66 -9.87 4.27
C VAL A 65 -0.02 -8.48 4.07
N SER A 66 0.67 -8.26 2.93
CA SER A 66 1.27 -6.97 2.59
C SER A 66 0.24 -5.87 2.40
N SER A 67 -0.88 -6.17 1.72
CA SER A 67 -1.99 -5.23 1.52
C SER A 67 -2.67 -4.88 2.85
N THR A 68 -2.90 -5.89 3.70
CA THR A 68 -3.46 -5.69 5.04
C THR A 68 -2.53 -4.84 5.91
N SER A 69 -1.21 -5.10 5.90
CA SER A 69 -0.24 -4.31 6.65
C SER A 69 -0.19 -2.85 6.19
N ARG A 70 -0.25 -2.60 4.87
CA ARG A 70 -0.31 -1.25 4.30
C ARG A 70 -1.59 -0.54 4.75
N MET A 71 -2.74 -1.22 4.67
CA MET A 71 -4.04 -0.66 5.07
C MET A 71 -4.07 -0.28 6.55
N ILE A 72 -3.53 -1.13 7.43
CA ILE A 72 -3.39 -0.81 8.86
C ILE A 72 -2.50 0.43 9.05
N SER A 73 -1.38 0.53 8.33
CA SER A 73 -0.50 1.70 8.38
C SER A 73 -1.20 2.98 7.91
N CYS A 74 -2.02 2.88 6.87
CA CYS A 74 -2.86 3.97 6.39
C CYS A 74 -3.87 4.42 7.46
N LEU A 75 -4.62 3.47 8.04
CA LEU A 75 -5.62 3.76 9.07
C LEU A 75 -4.97 4.35 10.34
N LYS A 76 -3.81 3.88 10.76
CA LYS A 76 -3.06 4.48 11.87
C LYS A 76 -2.73 5.95 11.60
N LYS A 77 -2.19 6.27 10.44
CA LYS A 77 -1.90 7.66 10.06
C LYS A 77 -3.17 8.51 10.01
N PHE A 78 -4.25 7.96 9.47
CA PHE A 78 -5.53 8.65 9.39
C PHE A 78 -6.10 8.96 10.77
N PHE A 79 -6.19 7.99 11.66
CA PHE A 79 -6.71 8.21 13.01
C PHE A 79 -5.80 9.09 13.87
N GLN A 80 -4.48 8.99 13.73
CA GLN A 80 -3.53 9.91 14.35
C GLN A 80 -3.75 11.35 13.89
N PHE A 81 -3.95 11.56 12.59
CA PHE A 81 -4.31 12.87 12.04
C PHE A 81 -5.61 13.40 12.63
N LEU A 82 -6.68 12.57 12.73
CA LEU A 82 -7.95 12.98 13.32
C LEU A 82 -7.81 13.39 14.80
N VAL A 83 -6.95 12.71 15.57
CA VAL A 83 -6.65 13.09 16.96
C VAL A 83 -5.89 14.42 17.01
N GLN A 84 -4.89 14.62 16.14
CA GLN A 84 -4.12 15.85 16.06
C GLN A 84 -4.99 17.06 15.71
N GLU A 85 -5.93 16.89 14.78
CA GLU A 85 -6.92 17.90 14.39
C GLU A 85 -8.09 18.04 15.39
N ARG A 86 -8.06 17.30 16.50
CA ARG A 86 -9.10 17.28 17.54
C ARG A 86 -10.50 16.90 17.03
N MET A 87 -10.55 16.14 15.94
CA MET A 87 -11.80 15.61 15.37
C MET A 87 -12.33 14.41 16.13
N ILE A 88 -11.43 13.67 16.78
CA ILE A 88 -11.73 12.57 17.69
C ILE A 88 -10.86 12.68 18.94
N GLU A 89 -11.32 12.12 20.06
CA GLU A 89 -10.59 12.17 21.33
C GLU A 89 -9.55 11.05 21.48
N ARG A 90 -9.79 9.89 20.89
CA ARG A 90 -8.95 8.69 21.06
C ARG A 90 -8.68 8.01 19.72
N ASP A 91 -7.48 7.49 19.57
CA ASP A 91 -7.09 6.68 18.43
C ASP A 91 -7.49 5.22 18.63
N PRO A 92 -8.47 4.69 17.85
CA PRO A 92 -8.91 3.29 17.99
C PRO A 92 -7.87 2.29 17.47
N THR A 93 -6.82 2.76 16.81
CA THR A 93 -5.78 1.91 16.20
C THR A 93 -4.56 1.68 17.10
N GLN A 94 -4.51 2.28 18.31
CA GLN A 94 -3.33 2.21 19.19
C GLN A 94 -2.83 0.78 19.42
N GLN A 95 -3.76 -0.14 19.72
CA GLN A 95 -3.44 -1.55 20.01
C GLN A 95 -3.42 -2.45 18.77
N ILE A 96 -3.68 -1.89 17.59
CA ILE A 96 -3.66 -2.65 16.35
C ILE A 96 -2.22 -2.78 15.84
N HIS A 97 -1.79 -4.01 15.66
CA HIS A 97 -0.48 -4.31 15.08
C HIS A 97 -0.62 -4.93 13.69
N PRO A 98 0.13 -4.44 12.70
CA PRO A 98 0.12 -5.05 11.38
C PRO A 98 0.65 -6.50 11.46
N PRO A 99 0.07 -7.43 10.70
CA PRO A 99 0.58 -8.78 10.63
C PRO A 99 2.00 -8.76 10.08
N LYS A 100 2.90 -9.55 10.70
CA LYS A 100 4.28 -9.65 10.21
C LYS A 100 4.27 -10.43 8.90
N PRO A 101 4.73 -9.87 7.79
CA PRO A 101 4.89 -10.63 6.55
C PRO A 101 5.92 -11.75 6.79
N LYS A 102 5.62 -12.95 6.32
CA LYS A 102 6.65 -13.99 6.25
C LYS A 102 7.77 -13.45 5.38
N LYS A 103 8.98 -13.32 5.94
CA LYS A 103 10.18 -12.96 5.16
C LYS A 103 10.36 -14.04 4.09
N GLN A 104 9.93 -13.75 2.88
CA GLN A 104 10.36 -14.54 1.73
C GLN A 104 11.76 -14.06 1.36
N LEU A 105 12.69 -14.98 1.27
CA LEU A 105 14.01 -14.67 0.72
C LEU A 105 13.80 -14.16 -0.72
N PRO A 106 14.48 -13.08 -1.12
CA PRO A 106 14.42 -12.63 -2.50
C PRO A 106 14.80 -13.79 -3.43
N LYS A 107 13.96 -14.09 -4.40
CA LYS A 107 14.30 -15.01 -5.48
C LYS A 107 15.22 -14.24 -6.44
N ALA A 108 16.52 -14.30 -6.18
CA ALA A 108 17.50 -13.78 -7.11
C ALA A 108 17.66 -14.75 -8.27
N LEU A 109 17.76 -14.23 -9.49
CA LEU A 109 18.14 -15.02 -10.66
C LEU A 109 19.63 -15.42 -10.53
N SER A 110 19.96 -16.61 -10.98
CA SER A 110 21.36 -17.02 -11.15
C SER A 110 21.99 -16.26 -12.33
N ILE A 111 23.33 -16.23 -12.35
CA ILE A 111 24.05 -15.55 -13.45
C ILE A 111 23.67 -16.14 -14.80
N ASP A 112 23.50 -17.46 -14.91
CA ASP A 112 23.11 -18.14 -16.13
C ASP A 112 21.68 -17.77 -16.57
N GLU A 113 20.75 -17.58 -15.63
CA GLU A 113 19.40 -17.12 -15.93
C GLU A 113 19.39 -15.67 -16.41
N VAL A 114 20.22 -14.82 -15.82
CA VAL A 114 20.40 -13.41 -16.27
C VAL A 114 20.99 -13.38 -17.68
N ASN A 115 22.05 -14.13 -17.94
CA ASN A 115 22.65 -14.18 -19.26
C ASN A 115 21.65 -14.62 -20.34
N ARG A 116 20.88 -15.70 -20.06
CA ARG A 116 19.81 -16.12 -20.95
C ARG A 116 18.74 -15.05 -21.17
N LEU A 117 18.37 -14.33 -20.11
CA LEU A 117 17.39 -13.22 -20.23
C LEU A 117 17.92 -12.09 -21.12
N LEU A 118 19.20 -11.74 -21.00
CA LEU A 118 19.85 -10.71 -21.82
C LEU A 118 19.96 -11.13 -23.31
N GLU A 119 19.96 -12.42 -23.61
CA GLU A 119 20.04 -12.94 -24.98
C GLU A 119 18.68 -13.06 -25.68
N VAL A 120 17.55 -12.95 -24.95
CA VAL A 120 16.18 -13.09 -25.51
C VAL A 120 15.86 -12.06 -26.63
N PRO A 121 16.24 -10.77 -26.51
CA PRO A 121 15.86 -9.80 -27.54
C PRO A 121 16.55 -10.08 -28.87
N ASP A 122 15.75 -10.11 -29.95
CA ASP A 122 16.26 -10.26 -31.32
C ASP A 122 16.94 -8.95 -31.80
N THR A 123 18.25 -8.93 -31.74
CA THR A 123 19.06 -7.75 -32.13
C THR A 123 19.10 -7.46 -33.60
N SER A 124 18.49 -8.29 -34.47
CA SER A 124 18.31 -7.99 -35.89
C SER A 124 17.22 -6.94 -36.14
N THR A 125 16.38 -6.67 -35.14
CA THR A 125 15.31 -5.68 -35.19
C THR A 125 15.66 -4.45 -34.34
N VAL A 126 15.17 -3.27 -34.75
CA VAL A 126 15.36 -2.00 -34.00
C VAL A 126 14.78 -2.08 -32.60
N LEU A 127 13.61 -2.74 -32.44
CA LEU A 127 12.95 -2.91 -31.16
C LEU A 127 13.76 -3.85 -30.25
N GLY A 128 14.25 -4.95 -30.79
CA GLY A 128 15.06 -5.90 -30.00
C GLY A 128 16.41 -5.31 -29.59
N LEU A 129 17.04 -4.49 -30.44
CA LEU A 129 18.24 -3.73 -30.07
C LEU A 129 17.97 -2.77 -28.90
N ARG A 130 16.87 -2.02 -28.97
CA ARG A 130 16.42 -1.17 -27.85
C ARG A 130 16.18 -1.95 -26.57
N ASP A 131 15.44 -3.06 -26.65
CA ASP A 131 15.07 -3.88 -25.49
C ASP A 131 16.30 -4.52 -24.85
N LYS A 132 17.27 -4.98 -25.66
CA LYS A 132 18.56 -5.48 -25.17
C LYS A 132 19.33 -4.38 -24.44
N ALA A 133 19.45 -3.17 -25.03
CA ALA A 133 20.14 -2.06 -24.39
C ALA A 133 19.51 -1.67 -23.04
N MET A 134 18.18 -1.68 -22.94
CA MET A 134 17.48 -1.43 -21.69
C MET A 134 17.78 -2.50 -20.63
N LEU A 135 17.75 -3.78 -20.99
CA LEU A 135 18.05 -4.89 -20.07
C LEU A 135 19.50 -4.84 -19.59
N GLU A 136 20.46 -4.62 -20.49
CA GLU A 136 21.89 -4.47 -20.15
C GLU A 136 22.11 -3.28 -19.20
N LEU A 137 21.47 -2.14 -19.45
CA LEU A 137 21.58 -0.96 -18.60
C LEU A 137 21.00 -1.23 -17.19
N LEU A 138 19.81 -1.86 -17.12
CA LEU A 138 19.18 -2.22 -15.86
C LEU A 138 20.04 -3.19 -15.05
N TYR A 139 20.63 -4.20 -15.70
CA TYR A 139 21.51 -5.16 -15.05
C TYR A 139 22.81 -4.51 -14.55
N ALA A 140 23.45 -3.70 -15.39
CA ALA A 140 24.71 -3.03 -15.06
C ALA A 140 24.58 -2.01 -13.92
N THR A 141 23.43 -1.32 -13.82
CA THR A 141 23.25 -0.22 -12.87
C THR A 141 22.41 -0.59 -11.65
N GLY A 142 21.63 -1.67 -11.71
CA GLY A 142 20.68 -2.04 -10.65
C GLY A 142 19.56 -1.02 -10.45
N MET A 143 19.30 -0.15 -11.45
CA MET A 143 18.20 0.82 -11.40
C MET A 143 16.83 0.13 -11.35
N ARG A 144 15.86 0.79 -10.70
CA ARG A 144 14.46 0.37 -10.79
C ARG A 144 13.85 0.83 -12.11
N VAL A 145 12.91 0.02 -12.63
CA VAL A 145 12.21 0.32 -13.90
C VAL A 145 11.20 1.47 -13.76
N SER A 146 10.82 1.85 -12.55
CA SER A 146 9.84 2.92 -12.25
C SER A 146 10.52 4.21 -11.86
#